data_4b205f74475ab05825fd9c903313d506
#
_entry.id   4b205f74475ab05825fd9c903313d506
#
_cell.length_a   1.000
_cell.length_b   1.000
_cell.length_c   1.000
_cell.angle_alpha   90.00
_cell.angle_beta   90.00
_cell.angle_gamma   90.00
#
_symmetry.space_group_name_H-M   'P 1'
#
loop_
_entity.id
_entity.type
_entity.pdbx_description
1 polymer ?
#
loop_
_entity_poly.entity_id
_entity_poly.type
_entity_poly.pdbx_seq_one_letter_code
_entity_poly.pdbx_strand_id
1 'polypeptide(L)'
;ESGAGNLELGAPNLTGLSESYISRQLSGFKAGWRDNRDLQTRTMTSAIATLDDASLSAAVAAIARLPHQKAKETAQTQSGDLARGKDLYTAYCSACHGTNGTGNDALGAPSLVGLDSDYMNRQYRHFVEGRRGFHPDDRYGKQMARLSLAVKDPNLIHDISSYVVQLPF
;
A
#
# COMPACT_ATOMS: atom_id res chain seq x y z
N GLU A 1 -17.66 -10.03 -4.95
CA GLU A 1 -16.22 -9.76 -5.17
C GLU A 1 -15.50 -9.90 -3.83
N SER A 2 -14.31 -10.52 -3.84
CA SER A 2 -13.63 -10.95 -2.60
C SER A 2 -12.76 -9.86 -1.96
N GLY A 3 -12.45 -8.78 -2.67
CA GLY A 3 -11.50 -7.75 -2.22
C GLY A 3 -10.03 -8.18 -2.19
N ALA A 4 -9.70 -9.40 -2.64
CA ALA A 4 -8.34 -9.97 -2.59
C ALA A 4 -7.34 -9.35 -3.59
N GLY A 5 -7.76 -8.33 -4.34
CA GLY A 5 -6.94 -7.70 -5.36
C GLY A 5 -7.00 -8.40 -6.72
N ASN A 6 -6.28 -7.83 -7.68
CA ASN A 6 -6.13 -8.39 -9.03
C ASN A 6 -4.77 -7.95 -9.60
N LEU A 7 -3.86 -8.91 -9.81
CA LEU A 7 -2.50 -8.64 -10.28
C LEU A 7 -2.48 -8.03 -11.69
N GLU A 8 -3.33 -8.51 -12.60
CA GLU A 8 -3.37 -8.02 -13.98
C GLU A 8 -3.79 -6.54 -14.06
N LEU A 9 -4.71 -6.14 -13.19
CA LEU A 9 -5.17 -4.76 -13.08
C LEU A 9 -4.26 -3.91 -12.16
N GLY A 10 -3.36 -4.54 -11.44
CA GLY A 10 -2.56 -3.90 -10.41
C GLY A 10 -3.39 -3.39 -9.23
N ALA A 11 -4.56 -3.99 -8.99
CA ALA A 11 -5.44 -3.64 -7.88
C ALA A 11 -4.98 -4.36 -6.60
N PRO A 12 -4.81 -3.63 -5.48
CA PRO A 12 -4.32 -4.23 -4.25
C PRO A 12 -5.36 -5.13 -3.57
N ASN A 13 -4.88 -6.03 -2.72
CA ASN A 13 -5.73 -6.65 -1.71
C ASN A 13 -6.17 -5.59 -0.68
N LEU A 14 -7.48 -5.48 -0.48
CA LEU A 14 -8.09 -4.54 0.47
C LEU A 14 -8.40 -5.20 1.81
N THR A 15 -8.38 -6.55 1.86
CA THR A 15 -8.87 -7.32 3.00
C THR A 15 -7.92 -7.25 4.17
N GLY A 16 -7.63 -6.66 4.96
CA GLY A 16 -6.63 -6.55 6.04
C GLY A 16 -6.16 -5.12 6.22
N LEU A 17 -6.63 -4.21 5.36
CA LEU A 17 -6.41 -2.79 5.54
C LEU A 17 -7.45 -2.22 6.51
N SER A 18 -7.04 -1.32 7.40
CA SER A 18 -7.96 -0.67 8.34
C SER A 18 -8.92 0.28 7.65
N GLU A 19 -10.11 0.43 8.24
CA GLU A 19 -11.12 1.39 7.77
C GLU A 19 -10.55 2.82 7.68
N SER A 20 -9.77 3.22 8.67
CA SER A 20 -9.13 4.53 8.73
C SER A 20 -8.17 4.76 7.56
N TYR A 21 -7.39 3.73 7.20
CA TYR A 21 -6.49 3.80 6.05
C TYR A 21 -7.25 3.85 4.74
N ILE A 22 -8.23 2.96 4.53
CA ILE A 22 -9.03 2.91 3.29
C ILE A 22 -9.76 4.24 3.07
N SER A 23 -10.46 4.74 4.10
CA SER A 23 -11.16 6.02 4.05
C SER A 23 -10.24 7.16 3.65
N ARG A 24 -9.08 7.26 4.30
CA ARG A 24 -8.06 8.27 3.99
C ARG A 24 -7.54 8.16 2.55
N GLN A 25 -7.34 6.93 2.05
CA GLN A 25 -6.88 6.76 0.67
C GLN A 25 -7.95 7.17 -0.35
N LEU A 26 -9.22 6.81 -0.14
CA LEU A 26 -10.32 7.21 -1.01
C LEU A 26 -10.48 8.74 -1.03
N SER A 27 -10.47 9.38 0.14
CA SER A 27 -10.48 10.84 0.26
C SER A 27 -9.28 11.48 -0.45
N GLY A 28 -8.09 10.89 -0.30
CA GLY A 28 -6.87 11.36 -0.95
C GLY A 28 -6.91 11.26 -2.48
N PHE A 29 -7.48 10.19 -3.03
CA PHE A 29 -7.72 10.11 -4.47
C PHE A 29 -8.70 11.19 -4.95
N LYS A 30 -9.81 11.39 -4.23
CA LYS A 30 -10.83 12.40 -4.55
C LYS A 30 -10.26 13.83 -4.48
N ALA A 31 -9.36 14.08 -3.52
CA ALA A 31 -8.71 15.36 -3.31
C ALA A 31 -7.44 15.59 -4.14
N GLY A 32 -7.07 14.66 -5.02
CA GLY A 32 -5.90 14.80 -5.89
C GLY A 32 -4.55 14.65 -5.20
N TRP A 33 -4.47 13.92 -4.08
CA TRP A 33 -3.20 13.66 -3.37
C TRP A 33 -2.25 12.73 -4.12
N ARG A 34 -2.71 12.10 -5.18
CA ARG A 34 -1.97 11.16 -5.99
C ARG A 34 -1.74 11.74 -7.38
N ASP A 35 -0.49 11.66 -7.86
CA ASP A 35 -0.17 11.97 -9.25
C ASP A 35 -0.83 10.92 -10.17
N ASN A 36 -1.58 11.38 -11.15
CA ASN A 36 -2.39 10.55 -12.03
C ASN A 36 -1.70 10.16 -13.34
N ARG A 37 -0.37 10.18 -13.41
CA ARG A 37 0.39 9.81 -14.62
C ARG A 37 0.32 8.32 -14.94
N ASP A 38 0.07 7.44 -13.97
CA ASP A 38 -0.11 6.01 -14.22
C ASP A 38 -1.58 5.60 -14.40
N LEU A 39 -1.77 4.47 -15.09
CA LEU A 39 -3.09 3.96 -15.41
C LEU A 39 -3.90 3.63 -14.15
N GLN A 40 -3.28 2.96 -13.16
CA GLN A 40 -3.96 2.52 -11.96
C GLN A 40 -4.50 3.71 -11.14
N THR A 41 -3.69 4.74 -10.98
CA THR A 41 -4.11 5.97 -10.28
C THR A 41 -5.24 6.67 -11.03
N ARG A 42 -5.14 6.80 -12.38
CA ARG A 42 -6.23 7.37 -13.19
C ARG A 42 -7.52 6.58 -13.07
N THR A 43 -7.44 5.25 -13.19
CA THR A 43 -8.60 4.37 -13.07
C THR A 43 -9.28 4.55 -11.71
N MET A 44 -8.50 4.56 -10.62
CA MET A 44 -9.04 4.75 -9.28
C MET A 44 -9.66 6.14 -9.09
N THR A 45 -8.98 7.19 -9.53
CA THR A 45 -9.50 8.56 -9.47
C THR A 45 -10.81 8.70 -10.24
N SER A 46 -10.90 8.12 -11.45
CA SER A 46 -12.12 8.14 -12.26
C SER A 46 -13.26 7.35 -11.59
N ALA A 47 -12.95 6.19 -11.01
CA ALA A 47 -13.97 5.35 -10.36
C ALA A 47 -14.63 6.03 -9.16
N ILE A 48 -13.89 6.84 -8.40
CA ILE A 48 -14.43 7.51 -7.21
C ILE A 48 -14.94 8.92 -7.47
N ALA A 49 -14.67 9.52 -8.64
CA ALA A 49 -15.00 10.91 -8.94
C ALA A 49 -16.50 11.22 -8.82
N THR A 50 -17.35 10.25 -9.14
CA THR A 50 -18.81 10.38 -9.11
C THR A 50 -19.46 9.92 -7.80
N LEU A 51 -18.67 9.33 -6.88
CA LEU A 51 -19.20 8.84 -5.62
C LEU A 51 -19.31 9.96 -4.58
N ASP A 52 -20.44 10.03 -3.92
CA ASP A 52 -20.63 10.91 -2.76
C ASP A 52 -19.99 10.31 -1.49
N ASP A 53 -19.92 11.09 -0.44
CA ASP A 53 -19.27 10.68 0.80
C ASP A 53 -20.01 9.54 1.51
N ALA A 54 -21.33 9.45 1.35
CA ALA A 54 -22.14 8.35 1.87
C ALA A 54 -21.80 7.02 1.17
N SER A 55 -21.68 7.04 -0.16
CA SER A 55 -21.26 5.89 -0.97
C SER A 55 -19.81 5.44 -0.64
N LEU A 56 -18.91 6.39 -0.45
CA LEU A 56 -17.54 6.08 -0.04
C LEU A 56 -17.49 5.45 1.35
N SER A 57 -18.24 5.98 2.30
CA SER A 57 -18.34 5.42 3.66
C SER A 57 -18.94 4.01 3.65
N ALA A 58 -19.98 3.78 2.86
CA ALA A 58 -20.59 2.47 2.70
C ALA A 58 -19.61 1.45 2.07
N ALA A 59 -18.81 1.88 1.09
CA ALA A 59 -17.77 1.05 0.48
C ALA A 59 -16.69 0.66 1.51
N VAL A 60 -16.21 1.61 2.32
CA VAL A 60 -15.24 1.34 3.41
C VAL A 60 -15.79 0.31 4.37
N ALA A 61 -17.02 0.51 4.87
CA ALA A 61 -17.67 -0.42 5.80
C ALA A 61 -17.91 -1.81 5.19
N ALA A 62 -18.18 -1.89 3.89
CA ALA A 62 -18.32 -3.17 3.18
C ALA A 62 -16.99 -3.91 3.08
N ILE A 63 -15.90 -3.20 2.74
CA ILE A 63 -14.54 -3.76 2.64
C ILE A 63 -14.07 -4.29 3.99
N ALA A 64 -14.30 -3.56 5.07
CA ALA A 64 -13.87 -3.94 6.42
C ALA A 64 -14.52 -5.24 6.93
N ARG A 65 -15.64 -5.66 6.34
CA ARG A 65 -16.32 -6.92 6.66
C ARG A 65 -15.84 -8.10 5.82
N LEU A 66 -15.00 -7.87 4.83
CA LEU A 66 -14.48 -8.96 4.00
C LEU A 66 -13.51 -9.83 4.82
N PRO A 67 -13.59 -11.17 4.68
CA PRO A 67 -12.64 -12.05 5.33
C PRO A 67 -11.23 -11.77 4.82
N HIS A 68 -10.27 -11.77 5.72
CA HIS A 68 -8.87 -11.59 5.36
C HIS A 68 -8.42 -12.67 4.38
N GLN A 69 -7.73 -12.27 3.33
CA GLN A 69 -7.22 -13.13 2.29
C GLN A 69 -5.78 -12.74 1.96
N LYS A 70 -4.96 -13.70 1.62
CA LYS A 70 -3.61 -13.42 1.10
C LYS A 70 -3.71 -13.07 -0.38
N ALA A 71 -2.99 -12.05 -0.83
CA ALA A 71 -2.88 -11.76 -2.26
C ALA A 71 -2.22 -12.92 -3.01
N LYS A 72 -2.55 -13.05 -4.28
CA LYS A 72 -1.83 -13.99 -5.16
C LYS A 72 -0.45 -13.44 -5.46
N GLU A 73 0.53 -14.33 -5.44
CA GLU A 73 1.92 -14.03 -5.78
C GLU A 73 2.32 -14.80 -7.03
N THR A 74 3.26 -14.24 -7.79
CA THR A 74 3.93 -14.95 -8.89
C THR A 74 5.32 -15.43 -8.46
N ALA A 75 5.90 -16.39 -9.18
CA ALA A 75 7.24 -16.87 -8.89
C ALA A 75 8.30 -15.75 -8.98
N GLN A 76 8.12 -14.79 -9.89
CA GLN A 76 9.02 -13.65 -10.05
C GLN A 76 8.97 -12.70 -8.85
N THR A 77 7.82 -12.57 -8.20
CA THR A 77 7.63 -11.65 -7.07
C THR A 77 8.28 -12.13 -5.77
N GLN A 78 8.72 -13.38 -5.72
CA GLN A 78 9.36 -14.02 -4.55
C GLN A 78 10.88 -14.21 -4.71
N SER A 79 11.51 -13.57 -5.69
CA SER A 79 12.91 -13.83 -6.06
C SER A 79 13.95 -12.96 -5.34
N GLY A 80 13.53 -12.09 -4.43
CA GLY A 80 14.44 -11.22 -3.66
C GLY A 80 15.25 -11.97 -2.58
N ASP A 81 16.33 -11.33 -2.12
CA ASP A 81 17.12 -11.81 -0.98
C ASP A 81 16.34 -11.61 0.31
N LEU A 82 15.77 -12.70 0.85
CA LEU A 82 14.91 -12.65 2.05
C LEU A 82 15.67 -12.24 3.31
N ALA A 83 16.95 -12.60 3.44
CA ALA A 83 17.76 -12.25 4.62
C ALA A 83 18.01 -10.74 4.61
N ARG A 84 18.47 -10.20 3.49
CA ARG A 84 18.66 -8.77 3.30
C ARG A 84 17.34 -8.00 3.42
N GLY A 85 16.26 -8.51 2.86
CA GLY A 85 14.92 -7.95 2.96
C GLY A 85 14.44 -7.83 4.41
N LYS A 86 14.68 -8.87 5.23
CA LYS A 86 14.39 -8.86 6.66
C LYS A 86 15.18 -7.78 7.40
N ASP A 87 16.48 -7.69 7.16
CA ASP A 87 17.34 -6.73 7.82
C ASP A 87 16.93 -5.28 7.47
N LEU A 88 16.67 -5.02 6.19
CA LEU A 88 16.18 -3.72 5.70
C LEU A 88 14.80 -3.39 6.25
N TYR A 89 13.86 -4.35 6.24
CA TYR A 89 12.54 -4.15 6.83
C TYR A 89 12.64 -3.79 8.31
N THR A 90 13.45 -4.53 9.06
CA THR A 90 13.67 -4.29 10.48
C THR A 90 14.24 -2.89 10.74
N ALA A 91 15.22 -2.47 9.94
CA ALA A 91 15.91 -1.21 10.11
C ALA A 91 15.05 0.02 9.71
N TYR A 92 14.24 -0.09 8.65
CA TYR A 92 13.58 1.08 8.05
C TYR A 92 12.06 1.07 8.13
N CYS A 93 11.41 -0.09 8.25
CA CYS A 93 9.96 -0.22 8.06
C CYS A 93 9.23 -0.60 9.35
N SER A 94 9.83 -1.47 10.16
CA SER A 94 9.18 -2.13 11.29
C SER A 94 8.68 -1.17 12.38
N ALA A 95 9.35 -0.05 12.58
CA ALA A 95 8.98 0.95 13.61
C ALA A 95 7.57 1.54 13.36
N CYS A 96 7.14 1.65 12.10
CA CYS A 96 5.82 2.16 11.74
C CYS A 96 4.85 1.04 11.35
N HIS A 97 5.31 0.06 10.55
CA HIS A 97 4.46 -1.01 10.03
C HIS A 97 4.36 -2.24 10.95
N GLY A 98 5.05 -2.22 12.11
CA GLY A 98 5.11 -3.36 13.04
C GLY A 98 6.16 -4.39 12.62
N THR A 99 6.68 -5.15 13.58
CA THR A 99 7.70 -6.20 13.32
C THR A 99 7.16 -7.35 12.48
N ASN A 100 5.85 -7.55 12.50
CA ASN A 100 5.10 -8.56 11.74
C ASN A 100 4.28 -7.98 10.58
N GLY A 101 4.46 -6.72 10.23
CA GLY A 101 3.82 -6.08 9.08
C GLY A 101 2.35 -5.70 9.26
N THR A 102 1.78 -5.82 10.46
CA THR A 102 0.33 -5.60 10.71
C THR A 102 -0.10 -4.12 10.72
N GLY A 103 0.86 -3.20 10.59
CA GLY A 103 0.58 -1.77 10.59
C GLY A 103 0.45 -1.16 11.99
N ASN A 104 0.15 0.13 12.01
CA ASN A 104 -0.13 0.91 13.22
C ASN A 104 -1.02 2.11 12.87
N ASP A 105 -2.30 2.04 13.19
CA ASP A 105 -3.28 3.09 12.89
C ASP A 105 -2.97 4.42 13.57
N ALA A 106 -2.40 4.42 14.77
CA ALA A 106 -2.01 5.64 15.47
C ALA A 106 -0.92 6.42 14.70
N LEU A 107 -0.06 5.71 13.97
CA LEU A 107 0.94 6.28 13.08
C LEU A 107 0.43 6.44 11.63
N GLY A 108 -0.79 6.02 11.33
CA GLY A 108 -1.37 6.00 9.99
C GLY A 108 -0.66 5.04 9.04
N ALA A 109 0.11 4.09 9.57
CA ALA A 109 0.84 3.09 8.81
C ALA A 109 -0.05 1.87 8.55
N PRO A 110 -0.33 1.52 7.29
CA PRO A 110 -1.19 0.39 6.97
C PRO A 110 -0.53 -0.95 7.26
N SER A 111 -1.35 -1.99 7.40
CA SER A 111 -0.87 -3.36 7.26
C SER A 111 -0.25 -3.56 5.87
N LEU A 112 0.87 -4.27 5.84
CA LEU A 112 1.52 -4.73 4.61
C LEU A 112 1.26 -6.22 4.38
N VAL A 113 0.77 -6.91 5.40
CA VAL A 113 0.45 -8.34 5.35
C VAL A 113 -0.69 -8.57 4.36
N GLY A 114 -0.51 -9.55 3.49
CA GLY A 114 -1.49 -9.89 2.46
C GLY A 114 -1.47 -9.01 1.22
N LEU A 115 -0.67 -7.95 1.17
CA LEU A 115 -0.42 -7.20 -0.07
C LEU A 115 0.53 -7.99 -0.98
N ASP A 116 0.35 -7.85 -2.30
CA ASP A 116 1.29 -8.39 -3.28
C ASP A 116 2.54 -7.52 -3.39
N SER A 117 3.67 -8.15 -3.73
CA SER A 117 4.96 -7.48 -3.83
C SER A 117 5.02 -6.46 -4.97
N ASP A 118 4.35 -6.70 -6.10
CA ASP A 118 4.32 -5.77 -7.23
C ASP A 118 3.59 -4.48 -6.86
N TYR A 119 2.47 -4.60 -6.12
CA TYR A 119 1.78 -3.43 -5.59
C TYR A 119 2.67 -2.65 -4.61
N MET A 120 3.32 -3.34 -3.66
CA MET A 120 4.22 -2.70 -2.69
C MET A 120 5.37 -1.97 -3.39
N ASN A 121 6.05 -2.64 -4.34
CA ASN A 121 7.15 -2.06 -5.12
C ASN A 121 6.69 -0.84 -5.91
N ARG A 122 5.53 -0.91 -6.57
CA ARG A 122 4.95 0.21 -7.32
C ARG A 122 4.61 1.38 -6.40
N GLN A 123 3.96 1.14 -5.26
CA GLN A 123 3.60 2.20 -4.33
C GLN A 123 4.83 2.85 -3.70
N TYR A 124 5.83 2.06 -3.34
CA TYR A 124 7.08 2.60 -2.81
C TYR A 124 7.79 3.48 -3.85
N ARG A 125 7.88 3.02 -5.09
CA ARG A 125 8.43 3.80 -6.20
C ARG A 125 7.70 5.14 -6.38
N HIS A 126 6.36 5.17 -6.24
CA HIS A 126 5.62 6.43 -6.31
C HIS A 126 6.03 7.43 -5.21
N PHE A 127 6.42 6.95 -4.01
CA PHE A 127 6.99 7.83 -2.98
C PHE A 127 8.38 8.33 -3.37
N VAL A 128 9.26 7.45 -3.86
CA VAL A 128 10.61 7.82 -4.33
C VAL A 128 10.57 8.86 -5.45
N GLU A 129 9.62 8.72 -6.39
CA GLU A 129 9.44 9.60 -7.54
C GLU A 129 8.64 10.88 -7.23
N GLY A 130 8.21 11.09 -5.98
CA GLY A 130 7.41 12.23 -5.58
C GLY A 130 6.00 12.26 -6.18
N ARG A 131 5.47 11.11 -6.62
CA ARG A 131 4.12 10.94 -7.18
C ARG A 131 3.09 10.68 -6.07
N ARG A 132 3.56 10.38 -4.87
CA ARG A 132 2.80 10.11 -3.67
C ARG A 132 3.47 10.78 -2.48
N GLY A 133 2.69 11.31 -1.54
CA GLY A 133 3.21 12.00 -0.36
C GLY A 133 3.70 13.42 -0.62
N PHE A 134 3.36 14.03 -1.76
CA PHE A 134 3.72 15.41 -2.12
C PHE A 134 2.67 16.44 -1.69
N HIS A 135 1.40 16.01 -1.60
CA HIS A 135 0.30 16.93 -1.28
C HIS A 135 0.42 17.49 0.14
N PRO A 136 0.18 18.79 0.38
CA PRO A 136 0.29 19.41 1.70
C PRO A 136 -0.56 18.75 2.77
N ASP A 137 -1.73 18.24 2.44
CA ASP A 137 -2.65 17.60 3.38
C ASP A 137 -2.40 16.10 3.59
N ASP A 138 -1.57 15.45 2.75
CA ASP A 138 -1.19 14.05 2.91
C ASP A 138 -0.11 13.87 3.98
N ARG A 139 -0.49 14.11 5.24
CA ARG A 139 0.39 14.05 6.39
C ARG A 139 1.17 12.73 6.49
N TYR A 140 0.48 11.62 6.30
CA TYR A 140 1.08 10.28 6.44
C TYR A 140 1.87 9.87 5.20
N GLY A 141 1.41 10.25 4.01
CA GLY A 141 2.16 10.05 2.78
C GLY A 141 3.48 10.79 2.79
N LYS A 142 3.55 11.98 3.38
CA LYS A 142 4.80 12.73 3.57
C LYS A 142 5.83 11.98 4.42
N GLN A 143 5.39 11.22 5.43
CA GLN A 143 6.30 10.41 6.25
C GLN A 143 6.96 9.33 5.40
N MET A 144 6.14 8.60 4.60
CA MET A 144 6.66 7.60 3.67
C MET A 144 7.55 8.19 2.58
N ALA A 145 7.19 9.35 2.02
CA ALA A 145 8.02 10.05 1.04
C ALA A 145 9.40 10.44 1.60
N ARG A 146 9.46 10.89 2.85
CA ARG A 146 10.74 11.18 3.53
C ARG A 146 11.57 9.92 3.75
N LEU A 147 10.94 8.84 4.22
CA LEU A 147 11.61 7.55 4.43
C LEU A 147 12.15 6.99 3.11
N SER A 148 11.39 7.11 2.03
CA SER A 148 11.78 6.60 0.71
C SER A 148 13.06 7.23 0.16
N LEU A 149 13.48 8.36 0.69
CA LEU A 149 14.77 8.97 0.34
C LEU A 149 15.98 8.20 0.89
N ALA A 150 15.79 7.38 1.94
CA ALA A 150 16.84 6.57 2.53
C ALA A 150 17.07 5.25 1.78
N VAL A 151 16.02 4.67 1.18
CA VAL A 151 16.09 3.40 0.45
C VAL A 151 15.50 3.62 -0.95
N LYS A 152 16.35 3.96 -1.93
CA LYS A 152 15.92 4.28 -3.31
C LYS A 152 16.22 3.19 -4.32
N ASP A 153 17.16 2.28 -4.01
CA ASP A 153 17.55 1.21 -4.90
C ASP A 153 16.38 0.22 -5.09
N PRO A 154 15.89 0.02 -6.33
CA PRO A 154 14.80 -0.90 -6.61
C PRO A 154 15.06 -2.34 -6.16
N ASN A 155 16.33 -2.80 -6.17
CA ASN A 155 16.67 -4.15 -5.74
C ASN A 155 16.48 -4.32 -4.24
N LEU A 156 16.83 -3.30 -3.43
CA LEU A 156 16.62 -3.34 -1.98
C LEU A 156 15.12 -3.30 -1.65
N ILE A 157 14.34 -2.55 -2.41
CA ILE A 157 12.88 -2.48 -2.25
C ILE A 157 12.25 -3.82 -2.62
N HIS A 158 12.76 -4.47 -3.68
CA HIS A 158 12.33 -5.80 -4.09
C HIS A 158 12.61 -6.86 -3.00
N ASP A 159 13.77 -6.82 -2.36
CA ASP A 159 14.09 -7.72 -1.24
C ASP A 159 13.15 -7.51 -0.05
N ILE A 160 12.89 -6.24 0.31
CA ILE A 160 11.95 -5.90 1.38
C ILE A 160 10.56 -6.46 1.08
N SER A 161 10.04 -6.24 -0.13
CA SER A 161 8.70 -6.73 -0.51
C SER A 161 8.66 -8.26 -0.55
N SER A 162 9.71 -8.92 -1.05
CA SER A 162 9.83 -10.37 -1.06
C SER A 162 9.84 -10.97 0.35
N TYR A 163 10.46 -10.28 1.32
CA TYR A 163 10.39 -10.68 2.73
C TYR A 163 8.99 -10.46 3.30
N VAL A 164 8.38 -9.29 3.06
CA VAL A 164 7.08 -8.92 3.64
C VAL A 164 5.97 -9.88 3.23
N VAL A 165 5.96 -10.37 1.98
CA VAL A 165 4.94 -11.34 1.53
C VAL A 165 5.05 -12.72 2.21
N GLN A 166 6.17 -13.00 2.91
CA GLN A 166 6.33 -14.21 3.73
C GLN A 166 5.81 -14.05 5.16
N LEU A 167 5.50 -12.81 5.59
CA LEU A 167 5.01 -12.57 6.93
C LEU A 167 3.67 -13.30 7.16
N PRO A 168 3.46 -13.88 8.36
CA PRO A 168 2.23 -14.59 8.67
C PRO A 168 1.04 -13.63 8.72
N PHE A 169 -0.11 -14.15 8.35
CA PHE A 169 -1.42 -13.52 8.49
C PHE A 169 -1.85 -13.51 9.96
#